data_c4f778b092edc1625124cb9c50d9b055
#
_entry.id   c4f778b092edc1625124cb9c50d9b055
#
_cell.length_a   1.000
_cell.length_b   1.000
_cell.length_c   1.000
_cell.angle_alpha   90.00
_cell.angle_beta   90.00
_cell.angle_gamma   90.00
#
_symmetry.space_group_name_H-M   'P 1'
#
loop_
_entity.id
_entity.type
_entity.pdbx_description
1 polymer ?
#
loop_
_entity_poly.entity_id
_entity_poly.type
_entity_poly.pdbx_seq_one_letter_code
_entity_poly.pdbx_strand_id
1 'polypeptide(L)'
;VSYFWEEVLQRDNWLRIFQQFVFVEVDQKEDATGRATTTETLIFPRYHQWDAVTEIVGAVREEGPGRPYLVAHSAGSGKTKTITWLAHELIRIRNEHGEAYFDSVILVTDRRVLDQQLQKAIQQLDNQQGVVATISDKAGSSKSSQLAEAMLSSTPIIVVTLQTFPYAQDLILSEASLKDKRFAIVIDEAHSSTGGSTAADLRFILTGEREDEWEKLSTEEKLTARQTSRRPPPNASYFAFTATPKHSTLTLFGRGENDPDAPLSDANKPTAFHSYTMQQAIEEGFILDVLQNYTTYRTAFELSEKLESDVKVDARQARRRLARWASLHPTNVSQKVEFIIKHFQRNVAHLLAGQAKAMIVTSSRAAAVKYKLYFDEYLQKNKIEGLDALVAFSGDVLGREVSDSEREFPADQKFNETNMNPGLHGRDLPVAFNTPEYRVM
;
A
#
# COMPACT_ATOMS: atom_id res chain seq x y z
N VAL A 1 25.82 -15.51 -5.93
CA VAL A 1 26.79 -15.88 -4.86
C VAL A 1 27.93 -14.87 -4.81
N SER A 2 28.40 -14.30 -5.95
CA SER A 2 29.48 -13.31 -5.97
C SER A 2 29.11 -12.00 -5.25
N TYR A 3 27.87 -11.49 -5.43
CA TYR A 3 27.36 -10.30 -4.77
C TYR A 3 27.59 -10.28 -3.26
N PHE A 4 27.39 -11.43 -2.58
CA PHE A 4 27.57 -11.51 -1.14
C PHE A 4 29.03 -11.24 -0.73
N TRP A 5 29.99 -11.80 -1.49
CA TRP A 5 31.41 -11.66 -1.21
C TRP A 5 31.99 -10.35 -1.74
N GLU A 6 31.53 -9.91 -2.90
CA GLU A 6 32.07 -8.75 -3.61
C GLU A 6 31.49 -7.43 -3.11
N GLU A 7 30.24 -7.43 -2.62
CA GLU A 7 29.53 -6.24 -2.18
C GLU A 7 29.27 -6.26 -0.66
N VAL A 8 28.51 -7.24 -0.16
CA VAL A 8 28.03 -7.23 1.23
C VAL A 8 29.15 -7.37 2.23
N LEU A 9 30.13 -8.24 1.99
CA LEU A 9 31.26 -8.49 2.89
C LEU A 9 32.45 -7.55 2.68
N GLN A 10 32.35 -6.57 1.79
CA GLN A 10 33.33 -5.48 1.76
C GLN A 10 33.33 -4.78 3.12
N ARG A 11 34.53 -4.47 3.62
CA ARG A 11 34.69 -3.94 4.98
C ARG A 11 33.79 -2.73 5.28
N ASP A 12 33.73 -1.76 4.37
CA ASP A 12 33.03 -0.52 4.59
C ASP A 12 31.50 -0.74 4.45
N ASN A 13 31.06 -1.58 3.52
CA ASN A 13 29.65 -1.98 3.38
C ASN A 13 29.18 -2.77 4.59
N TRP A 14 30.01 -3.70 5.08
CA TRP A 14 29.70 -4.50 6.26
C TRP A 14 29.54 -3.63 7.52
N LEU A 15 30.45 -2.70 7.73
CA LEU A 15 30.39 -1.75 8.84
C LEU A 15 29.14 -0.85 8.71
N ARG A 16 28.85 -0.36 7.50
CA ARG A 16 27.65 0.44 7.25
C ARG A 16 26.37 -0.34 7.52
N ILE A 17 26.29 -1.61 7.11
CA ILE A 17 25.14 -2.47 7.38
C ILE A 17 24.88 -2.56 8.90
N PHE A 18 25.92 -2.86 9.68
CA PHE A 18 25.79 -2.97 11.14
C PHE A 18 25.43 -1.65 11.82
N GLN A 19 25.98 -0.55 11.36
CA GLN A 19 25.77 0.76 11.98
C GLN A 19 24.42 1.40 11.63
N GLN A 20 23.88 1.13 10.43
CA GLN A 20 22.78 1.89 9.87
C GLN A 20 21.55 1.05 9.52
N PHE A 21 21.71 -0.26 9.32
CA PHE A 21 20.62 -1.11 8.85
C PHE A 21 20.19 -2.18 9.86
N VAL A 22 21.09 -2.63 10.72
CA VAL A 22 20.74 -3.66 11.71
C VAL A 22 20.11 -3.00 12.94
N PHE A 23 18.92 -3.46 13.32
CA PHE A 23 18.23 -3.01 14.53
C PHE A 23 17.36 -4.12 15.13
N VAL A 24 16.97 -3.94 16.40
CA VAL A 24 16.05 -4.84 17.08
C VAL A 24 14.64 -4.28 16.97
N GLU A 25 13.76 -5.01 16.30
CA GLU A 25 12.33 -4.71 16.27
C GLU A 25 11.64 -5.32 17.49
N VAL A 26 10.97 -4.48 18.26
CA VAL A 26 10.25 -4.89 19.47
C VAL A 26 8.75 -4.86 19.17
N ASP A 27 8.12 -6.02 19.15
CA ASP A 27 6.68 -6.16 18.99
C ASP A 27 6.01 -6.60 20.28
N GLN A 28 5.02 -5.81 20.71
CA GLN A 28 4.14 -6.17 21.81
C GLN A 28 2.83 -6.70 21.21
N LYS A 29 2.51 -7.93 21.52
CA LYS A 29 1.25 -8.58 21.16
C LYS A 29 0.55 -9.05 22.42
N GLU A 30 -0.74 -8.82 22.49
CA GLU A 30 -1.58 -9.46 23.51
C GLU A 30 -1.92 -10.87 23.01
N ASP A 31 -1.70 -11.86 23.88
CA ASP A 31 -2.14 -13.22 23.61
C ASP A 31 -3.68 -13.34 23.79
N ALA A 32 -4.22 -14.51 23.45
CA ALA A 32 -5.65 -14.78 23.55
C ALA A 32 -6.21 -14.67 24.99
N THR A 33 -5.33 -14.54 25.99
CA THR A 33 -5.68 -14.39 27.42
C THR A 33 -5.56 -12.96 27.92
N GLY A 34 -5.19 -12.00 27.02
CA GLY A 34 -4.95 -10.60 27.37
C GLY A 34 -3.60 -10.33 28.01
N ARG A 35 -2.68 -11.30 27.99
CA ARG A 35 -1.33 -11.14 28.50
C ARG A 35 -0.42 -10.56 27.43
N ALA A 36 0.19 -9.42 27.71
CA ALA A 36 1.16 -8.82 26.80
C ALA A 36 2.42 -9.70 26.69
N THR A 37 2.75 -10.12 25.48
CA THR A 37 4.00 -10.79 25.14
C THR A 37 4.85 -9.86 24.29
N THR A 38 6.12 -9.68 24.68
CA THR A 38 7.09 -8.90 23.92
C THR A 38 7.97 -9.86 23.12
N THR A 39 8.03 -9.64 21.81
CA THR A 39 8.90 -10.38 20.91
C THR A 39 9.97 -9.43 20.37
N GLU A 40 11.23 -9.80 20.55
CA GLU A 40 12.38 -9.09 19.99
C GLU A 40 12.89 -9.84 18.76
N THR A 41 13.01 -9.14 17.64
CA THR A 41 13.50 -9.71 16.38
C THR A 41 14.64 -8.87 15.85
N LEU A 42 15.81 -9.47 15.64
CA LEU A 42 16.92 -8.81 14.98
C LEU A 42 16.60 -8.67 13.48
N ILE A 43 16.55 -7.44 13.01
CA ILE A 43 16.29 -7.14 11.61
C ILE A 43 17.62 -6.88 10.90
N PHE A 44 17.80 -7.61 9.81
CA PHE A 44 18.92 -7.48 8.89
C PHE A 44 18.35 -7.18 7.47
N PRO A 45 18.95 -6.28 6.68
CA PRO A 45 18.45 -5.96 5.35
C PRO A 45 18.61 -7.17 4.41
N ARG A 46 17.59 -7.41 3.59
CA ARG A 46 17.72 -8.33 2.45
C ARG A 46 18.52 -7.66 1.36
N TYR A 47 19.14 -8.44 0.46
CA TYR A 47 20.01 -7.90 -0.57
C TYR A 47 19.34 -6.81 -1.42
N HIS A 48 18.13 -7.03 -1.91
CA HIS A 48 17.40 -6.07 -2.73
C HIS A 48 17.00 -4.78 -1.98
N GLN A 49 16.90 -4.85 -0.65
CA GLN A 49 16.64 -3.66 0.18
C GLN A 49 17.90 -2.83 0.36
N TRP A 50 19.02 -3.50 0.64
CA TRP A 50 20.35 -2.89 0.71
C TRP A 50 20.73 -2.27 -0.62
N ASP A 51 20.59 -3.02 -1.71
CA ASP A 51 20.90 -2.63 -3.08
C ASP A 51 20.12 -1.37 -3.48
N ALA A 52 18.79 -1.39 -3.35
CA ALA A 52 17.94 -0.25 -3.66
C ALA A 52 18.32 1.02 -2.89
N VAL A 53 18.56 0.91 -1.58
CA VAL A 53 18.95 2.08 -0.76
C VAL A 53 20.33 2.58 -1.15
N THR A 54 21.28 1.70 -1.41
CA THR A 54 22.65 2.06 -1.77
C THR A 54 22.71 2.72 -3.14
N GLU A 55 22.03 2.17 -4.14
CA GLU A 55 21.94 2.76 -5.48
C GLU A 55 21.26 4.14 -5.47
N ILE A 56 20.14 4.28 -4.74
CA ILE A 56 19.46 5.58 -4.62
C ILE A 56 20.38 6.62 -3.95
N VAL A 57 21.02 6.26 -2.86
CA VAL A 57 21.94 7.17 -2.15
C VAL A 57 23.12 7.57 -3.02
N GLY A 58 23.66 6.62 -3.80
CA GLY A 58 24.71 6.88 -4.81
C GLY A 58 24.25 7.88 -5.87
N ALA A 59 23.11 7.60 -6.49
CA ALA A 59 22.52 8.46 -7.52
C ALA A 59 22.20 9.88 -6.99
N VAL A 60 21.67 10.00 -5.76
CA VAL A 60 21.41 11.31 -5.14
C VAL A 60 22.71 12.11 -4.94
N ARG A 61 23.81 11.44 -4.61
CA ARG A 61 25.12 12.12 -4.48
C ARG A 61 25.64 12.66 -5.80
N GLU A 62 25.43 11.93 -6.87
CA GLU A 62 25.91 12.29 -8.22
C GLU A 62 25.00 13.34 -8.88
N GLU A 63 23.69 13.15 -8.79
CA GLU A 63 22.70 13.96 -9.52
C GLU A 63 22.21 15.18 -8.73
N GLY A 64 22.33 15.16 -7.41
CA GLY A 64 21.76 16.17 -6.53
C GLY A 64 20.24 16.06 -6.33
N PRO A 65 19.63 17.00 -5.59
CA PRO A 65 18.18 17.09 -5.41
C PRO A 65 17.44 17.41 -6.72
N GLY A 66 16.14 17.06 -6.78
CA GLY A 66 15.23 17.42 -7.89
C GLY A 66 14.96 16.29 -8.88
N ARG A 67 15.41 15.06 -8.60
CA ARG A 67 15.17 13.89 -9.47
C ARG A 67 14.11 12.94 -8.89
N PRO A 68 13.32 12.26 -9.75
CA PRO A 68 12.43 11.19 -9.35
C PRO A 68 13.15 9.83 -9.33
N TYR A 69 12.76 8.97 -8.38
CA TYR A 69 13.25 7.59 -8.22
C TYR A 69 12.07 6.66 -8.00
N LEU A 70 11.80 5.75 -8.92
CA LEU A 70 10.75 4.75 -8.80
C LEU A 70 11.33 3.41 -8.36
N VAL A 71 10.90 2.90 -7.22
CA VAL A 71 11.25 1.58 -6.70
C VAL A 71 10.07 0.63 -6.89
N ALA A 72 10.21 -0.31 -7.82
CA ALA A 72 9.20 -1.32 -8.12
C ALA A 72 9.52 -2.63 -7.40
N HIS A 73 9.11 -2.74 -6.15
CA HIS A 73 9.32 -3.93 -5.31
C HIS A 73 8.01 -4.68 -5.09
N SER A 74 8.01 -6.00 -5.28
CA SER A 74 6.83 -6.86 -5.14
C SER A 74 6.16 -6.75 -3.76
N ALA A 75 4.92 -7.17 -3.66
CA ALA A 75 4.27 -7.38 -2.36
C ALA A 75 5.09 -8.39 -1.54
N GLY A 76 5.19 -8.19 -0.22
CA GLY A 76 5.97 -9.07 0.67
C GLY A 76 7.49 -8.86 0.64
N SER A 77 8.03 -7.99 -0.22
CA SER A 77 9.46 -7.67 -0.28
C SER A 77 10.00 -6.90 0.94
N GLY A 78 9.12 -6.41 1.82
CA GLY A 78 9.50 -5.60 2.97
C GLY A 78 9.71 -4.13 2.66
N LYS A 79 8.95 -3.53 1.72
CA LYS A 79 9.03 -2.12 1.33
C LYS A 79 9.05 -1.14 2.50
N THR A 80 8.23 -1.37 3.53
CA THR A 80 8.19 -0.51 4.72
C THR A 80 9.57 -0.36 5.36
N LYS A 81 10.33 -1.46 5.48
CA LYS A 81 11.70 -1.42 6.03
C LYS A 81 12.66 -0.73 5.07
N THR A 82 12.54 -0.96 3.77
CA THR A 82 13.35 -0.24 2.75
C THR A 82 13.11 1.26 2.82
N ILE A 83 11.86 1.70 2.94
CA ILE A 83 11.46 3.11 3.12
C ILE A 83 12.08 3.68 4.41
N THR A 84 12.02 2.93 5.51
CA THR A 84 12.60 3.35 6.80
C THR A 84 14.10 3.59 6.67
N TRP A 85 14.85 2.65 6.13
CA TRP A 85 16.31 2.81 5.91
C TRP A 85 16.62 3.95 4.96
N LEU A 86 15.89 4.05 3.84
CA LEU A 86 16.07 5.14 2.89
C LEU A 86 15.85 6.51 3.54
N ALA A 87 14.80 6.68 4.34
CA ALA A 87 14.52 7.93 5.02
C ALA A 87 15.66 8.36 5.95
N HIS A 88 16.22 7.42 6.73
CA HIS A 88 17.36 7.69 7.60
C HIS A 88 18.64 7.98 6.84
N GLU A 89 18.87 7.30 5.72
CA GLU A 89 20.04 7.58 4.87
C GLU A 89 19.93 8.95 4.20
N LEU A 90 18.76 9.30 3.66
CA LEU A 90 18.55 10.59 2.99
C LEU A 90 18.73 11.79 3.94
N ILE A 91 18.34 11.68 5.20
CA ILE A 91 18.55 12.77 6.17
C ILE A 91 20.01 12.87 6.63
N ARG A 92 20.77 11.78 6.56
CA ARG A 92 22.17 11.72 6.97
C ARG A 92 23.16 12.08 5.87
N ILE A 93 22.76 11.95 4.59
CA ILE A 93 23.63 12.19 3.45
C ILE A 93 24.15 13.63 3.42
N ARG A 94 25.45 13.79 3.23
CA ARG A 94 26.14 15.08 3.16
C ARG A 94 26.98 15.17 1.90
N ASN A 95 27.12 16.38 1.35
CA ASN A 95 28.04 16.65 0.26
C ASN A 95 29.50 16.74 0.76
N GLU A 96 30.45 16.98 -0.14
CA GLU A 96 31.85 17.09 0.17
C GLU A 96 32.20 18.27 1.11
N HIS A 97 31.30 19.25 1.22
CA HIS A 97 31.42 20.38 2.13
C HIS A 97 30.75 20.16 3.50
N GLY A 98 30.15 18.95 3.72
CA GLY A 98 29.45 18.61 4.95
C GLY A 98 28.02 19.12 5.03
N GLU A 99 27.49 19.72 3.95
CA GLU A 99 26.12 20.22 3.90
C GLU A 99 25.13 19.08 3.62
N ALA A 100 23.95 19.13 4.26
CA ALA A 100 22.89 18.17 4.02
C ALA A 100 22.35 18.27 2.58
N TYR A 101 22.07 17.13 1.95
CA TYR A 101 21.34 17.12 0.67
C TYR A 101 19.87 17.46 0.86
N PHE A 102 19.28 17.08 1.99
CA PHE A 102 17.88 17.35 2.34
C PHE A 102 17.79 17.89 3.77
N ASP A 103 16.92 18.88 3.97
CA ASP A 103 16.60 19.46 5.27
C ASP A 103 15.56 18.64 6.02
N SER A 104 14.64 18.02 5.26
CA SER A 104 13.61 17.12 5.79
C SER A 104 13.25 16.04 4.80
N VAL A 105 12.87 14.87 5.33
CA VAL A 105 12.28 13.76 4.57
C VAL A 105 10.79 13.70 4.90
N ILE A 106 9.93 13.81 3.89
CA ILE A 106 8.47 13.74 4.03
C ILE A 106 8.00 12.37 3.56
N LEU A 107 7.49 11.56 4.49
CA LEU A 107 6.95 10.24 4.20
C LEU A 107 5.44 10.32 3.99
N VAL A 108 4.99 9.92 2.82
CA VAL A 108 3.59 9.96 2.41
C VAL A 108 3.02 8.55 2.39
N THR A 109 2.00 8.28 3.22
CA THR A 109 1.35 6.97 3.34
C THR A 109 -0.12 7.03 2.92
N ASP A 110 -0.67 5.94 2.34
CA ASP A 110 -2.07 5.89 1.91
C ASP A 110 -3.03 5.64 3.09
N ARG A 111 -2.63 4.86 4.10
CA ARG A 111 -3.53 4.39 5.17
C ARG A 111 -3.01 4.72 6.56
N ARG A 112 -3.92 5.17 7.45
CA ARG A 112 -3.62 5.46 8.87
C ARG A 112 -3.00 4.28 9.64
N VAL A 113 -3.32 3.04 9.28
CA VAL A 113 -2.77 1.83 9.92
C VAL A 113 -1.33 1.58 9.48
N LEU A 114 -1.02 1.77 8.19
CA LEU A 114 0.35 1.69 7.66
C LEU A 114 1.23 2.81 8.20
N ASP A 115 0.63 3.99 8.42
CA ASP A 115 1.23 5.13 9.08
C ASP A 115 1.79 4.76 10.48
N GLN A 116 1.02 4.08 11.32
CA GLN A 116 1.47 3.63 12.65
C GLN A 116 2.60 2.60 12.57
N GLN A 117 2.55 1.66 11.64
CA GLN A 117 3.61 0.65 11.45
C GLN A 117 4.90 1.29 10.96
N LEU A 118 4.80 2.21 9.99
CA LEU A 118 5.95 2.93 9.46
C LEU A 118 6.57 3.85 10.52
N GLN A 119 5.75 4.59 11.27
CA GLN A 119 6.19 5.42 12.39
C GLN A 119 6.95 4.60 13.43
N LYS A 120 6.39 3.45 13.84
CA LYS A 120 7.02 2.55 14.80
C LYS A 120 8.37 2.05 14.28
N ALA A 121 8.43 1.64 13.01
CA ALA A 121 9.67 1.17 12.39
C ALA A 121 10.74 2.26 12.33
N ILE A 122 10.36 3.51 12.00
CA ILE A 122 11.29 4.66 11.95
C ILE A 122 11.79 5.00 13.35
N GLN A 123 10.91 5.02 14.36
CA GLN A 123 11.30 5.31 15.74
C GLN A 123 12.18 4.21 16.36
N GLN A 124 12.01 2.95 15.94
CA GLN A 124 12.85 1.84 16.42
C GLN A 124 14.25 1.85 15.82
N LEU A 125 14.42 2.39 14.62
CA LEU A 125 15.74 2.52 14.00
C LEU A 125 16.56 3.66 14.63
N ASP A 126 15.92 4.73 15.10
CA ASP A 126 16.58 5.87 15.73
C ASP A 126 15.89 6.23 17.05
N ASN A 127 16.51 5.87 18.17
CA ASN A 127 16.00 6.12 19.52
C ASN A 127 16.12 7.60 19.95
N GLN A 128 16.50 8.52 19.06
CA GLN A 128 16.61 9.94 19.38
C GLN A 128 15.23 10.60 19.38
N GLN A 129 14.88 11.27 20.47
CA GLN A 129 13.65 12.06 20.54
C GLN A 129 13.73 13.28 19.60
N GLY A 130 12.63 13.56 18.89
CA GLY A 130 12.52 14.74 18.03
C GLY A 130 12.92 14.52 16.55
N VAL A 131 13.35 13.32 16.15
CA VAL A 131 13.68 13.00 14.75
C VAL A 131 12.43 12.87 13.90
N VAL A 132 11.30 12.43 14.46
CA VAL A 132 10.07 12.15 13.72
C VAL A 132 8.91 13.01 14.21
N ALA A 133 8.29 13.78 13.32
CA ALA A 133 7.01 14.43 13.54
C ALA A 133 5.88 13.70 12.79
N THR A 134 4.81 13.41 13.51
CA THR A 134 3.59 12.82 12.94
C THR A 134 2.48 13.83 12.89
N ILE A 135 1.94 14.06 11.70
CA ILE A 135 0.82 14.99 11.50
C ILE A 135 -0.50 14.24 11.70
N SER A 136 -1.21 14.55 12.78
CA SER A 136 -2.43 13.82 13.18
C SER A 136 -3.56 14.73 13.71
N ASP A 137 -4.80 14.21 13.70
CA ASP A 137 -5.98 14.93 14.23
C ASP A 137 -5.97 15.11 15.78
N LYS A 138 -5.04 14.46 16.48
CA LYS A 138 -5.01 14.40 17.94
C LYS A 138 -4.24 15.55 18.61
N ALA A 139 -3.52 16.36 17.87
CA ALA A 139 -2.55 17.33 18.43
C ALA A 139 -3.15 18.72 18.77
N GLY A 140 -4.47 18.91 18.71
CA GLY A 140 -5.13 20.17 19.13
C GLY A 140 -4.95 21.36 18.17
N SER A 141 -4.14 21.25 17.11
CA SER A 141 -3.97 22.21 16.02
C SER A 141 -4.32 21.60 14.69
N SER A 142 -4.57 22.43 13.66
CA SER A 142 -4.88 21.92 12.32
C SER A 142 -3.68 21.14 11.74
N LYS A 143 -3.94 20.12 10.91
CA LYS A 143 -2.87 19.36 10.24
C LYS A 143 -1.96 20.24 9.41
N SER A 144 -2.51 21.25 8.76
CA SER A 144 -1.74 22.23 7.98
C SER A 144 -0.78 23.04 8.85
N SER A 145 -1.21 23.45 10.05
CA SER A 145 -0.35 24.18 11.00
C SER A 145 0.77 23.30 11.56
N GLN A 146 0.46 22.05 11.93
CA GLN A 146 1.46 21.08 12.39
C GLN A 146 2.52 20.82 11.32
N LEU A 147 2.07 20.65 10.07
CA LEU A 147 2.94 20.40 8.94
C LEU A 147 3.83 21.61 8.65
N ALA A 148 3.26 22.82 8.62
CA ALA A 148 4.01 24.05 8.42
C ALA A 148 5.09 24.23 9.50
N GLU A 149 4.75 24.03 10.77
CA GLU A 149 5.69 24.10 11.89
C GLU A 149 6.83 23.05 11.74
N ALA A 150 6.50 21.80 11.42
CA ALA A 150 7.49 20.76 11.22
C ALA A 150 8.45 21.05 10.05
N MET A 151 7.94 21.59 8.95
CA MET A 151 8.75 21.95 7.78
C MET A 151 9.61 23.18 8.05
N LEU A 152 9.07 24.20 8.72
CA LEU A 152 9.80 25.41 9.09
C LEU A 152 10.91 25.12 10.11
N SER A 153 10.67 24.23 11.07
CA SER A 153 11.67 23.80 12.06
C SER A 153 12.70 22.82 11.52
N SER A 154 12.61 22.41 10.23
CA SER A 154 13.45 21.37 9.63
C SER A 154 13.44 20.07 10.45
N THR A 155 12.26 19.63 10.87
CA THR A 155 12.13 18.30 11.49
C THR A 155 12.67 17.24 10.52
N PRO A 156 13.60 16.38 10.94
CA PRO A 156 14.28 15.48 10.01
C PRO A 156 13.37 14.57 9.22
N ILE A 157 12.39 13.92 9.88
CA ILE A 157 11.42 13.04 9.21
C ILE A 157 10.00 13.48 9.58
N ILE A 158 9.17 13.73 8.58
CA ILE A 158 7.79 14.17 8.73
C ILE A 158 6.89 13.12 8.10
N VAL A 159 5.96 12.53 8.86
CA VAL A 159 5.04 11.52 8.36
C VAL A 159 3.66 12.13 8.14
N VAL A 160 3.13 12.00 6.93
CA VAL A 160 1.84 12.55 6.50
C VAL A 160 1.02 11.50 5.75
N THR A 161 -0.30 11.62 5.83
CA THR A 161 -1.18 10.85 4.96
C THR A 161 -1.27 11.48 3.57
N LEU A 162 -1.56 10.67 2.56
CA LEU A 162 -1.75 11.13 1.18
C LEU A 162 -2.77 12.28 1.06
N GLN A 163 -3.81 12.27 1.91
CA GLN A 163 -4.83 13.34 1.97
C GLN A 163 -4.30 14.67 2.54
N THR A 164 -3.27 14.62 3.36
CA THR A 164 -2.64 15.81 3.95
C THR A 164 -1.51 16.35 3.08
N PHE A 165 -0.95 15.51 2.21
CA PHE A 165 0.21 15.85 1.41
C PHE A 165 0.04 17.06 0.46
N PRO A 166 -1.13 17.32 -0.17
CA PRO A 166 -1.33 18.52 -0.97
C PRO A 166 -1.01 19.84 -0.23
N TYR A 167 -1.29 19.89 1.08
CA TYR A 167 -0.93 21.05 1.91
C TYR A 167 0.59 21.23 2.06
N ALA A 168 1.36 20.14 2.11
CA ALA A 168 2.83 20.20 2.18
C ALA A 168 3.39 20.87 0.93
N GLN A 169 2.83 20.55 -0.20
CA GLN A 169 3.26 21.09 -1.48
C GLN A 169 2.86 22.54 -1.66
N ASP A 170 1.63 22.90 -1.33
CA ASP A 170 1.21 24.29 -1.34
C ASP A 170 2.15 25.14 -0.47
N LEU A 171 2.59 24.61 0.69
CA LEU A 171 3.58 25.26 1.54
C LEU A 171 4.96 25.39 0.86
N ILE A 172 5.48 24.32 0.23
CA ILE A 172 6.77 24.36 -0.47
C ILE A 172 6.76 25.40 -1.58
N LEU A 173 5.63 25.54 -2.29
CA LEU A 173 5.50 26.46 -3.42
C LEU A 173 5.23 27.91 -2.99
N SER A 174 4.47 28.13 -1.92
CA SER A 174 3.98 29.45 -1.50
C SER A 174 4.87 30.13 -0.46
N GLU A 175 5.47 29.37 0.47
CA GLU A 175 6.24 29.94 1.56
C GLU A 175 7.67 30.30 1.17
N ALA A 176 7.99 31.60 1.21
CA ALA A 176 9.32 32.08 0.84
C ALA A 176 10.44 31.47 1.67
N SER A 177 10.20 31.16 2.95
CA SER A 177 11.15 30.56 3.88
C SER A 177 11.45 29.08 3.60
N LEU A 178 10.65 28.42 2.76
CA LEU A 178 10.86 27.03 2.35
C LEU A 178 11.55 26.91 0.98
N LYS A 179 11.70 28.00 0.22
CA LYS A 179 12.29 27.97 -1.13
C LYS A 179 13.75 27.52 -1.12
N ASP A 180 14.50 27.86 -0.08
CA ASP A 180 15.91 27.50 0.06
C ASP A 180 16.11 26.14 0.74
N LYS A 181 15.02 25.53 1.28
CA LYS A 181 15.08 24.22 1.90
C LYS A 181 14.88 23.12 0.88
N ARG A 182 15.54 21.97 1.09
CA ARG A 182 15.52 20.82 0.21
C ARG A 182 14.76 19.67 0.85
N PHE A 183 13.82 19.09 0.13
CA PHE A 183 12.92 18.04 0.61
C PHE A 183 13.10 16.74 -0.14
N ALA A 184 13.17 15.62 0.59
CA ALA A 184 13.02 14.28 0.04
C ALA A 184 11.58 13.81 0.31
N ILE A 185 10.82 13.51 -0.72
CA ILE A 185 9.42 13.09 -0.62
C ILE A 185 9.35 11.60 -0.95
N VAL A 186 9.09 10.77 0.05
CA VAL A 186 9.00 9.32 -0.09
C VAL A 186 7.53 8.91 -0.07
N ILE A 187 7.05 8.29 -1.15
CA ILE A 187 5.65 7.92 -1.33
C ILE A 187 5.51 6.40 -1.31
N ASP A 188 4.79 5.89 -0.30
CA ASP A 188 4.45 4.47 -0.26
C ASP A 188 3.17 4.20 -1.07
N GLU A 189 3.12 3.01 -1.70
CA GLU A 189 2.01 2.54 -2.54
C GLU A 189 1.62 3.54 -3.64
N ALA A 190 2.60 4.10 -4.35
CA ALA A 190 2.43 5.13 -5.37
C ALA A 190 1.43 4.78 -6.48
N HIS A 191 1.07 3.50 -6.64
CA HIS A 191 0.04 3.05 -7.59
C HIS A 191 -1.40 3.34 -7.12
N SER A 192 -1.66 3.44 -5.83
CA SER A 192 -3.00 3.74 -5.28
C SER A 192 -3.37 5.20 -5.53
N SER A 193 -2.37 6.04 -5.59
CA SER A 193 -2.48 7.47 -5.88
C SER A 193 -2.74 7.81 -7.35
N THR A 194 -2.83 6.81 -8.24
CA THR A 194 -3.06 7.00 -9.68
C THR A 194 -4.50 6.71 -10.14
N GLY A 195 -5.45 6.51 -9.22
CA GLY A 195 -6.86 6.20 -9.53
C GLY A 195 -7.85 7.04 -8.71
N GLY A 196 -8.71 7.83 -9.35
CA GLY A 196 -9.73 8.65 -8.70
C GLY A 196 -9.28 10.07 -8.34
N SER A 197 -9.96 10.73 -7.37
CA SER A 197 -9.62 12.08 -6.89
C SER A 197 -8.18 12.21 -6.41
N THR A 198 -7.65 11.16 -5.81
CA THR A 198 -6.27 11.10 -5.29
C THR A 198 -5.21 11.08 -6.41
N ALA A 199 -5.57 10.58 -7.61
CA ALA A 199 -4.69 10.66 -8.79
C ALA A 199 -4.63 12.07 -9.38
N ALA A 200 -5.76 12.77 -9.35
CA ALA A 200 -5.83 14.17 -9.70
C ALA A 200 -4.99 15.00 -8.73
N ASP A 201 -5.07 14.70 -7.43
CA ASP A 201 -4.28 15.38 -6.39
C ASP A 201 -2.78 15.16 -6.57
N LEU A 202 -2.31 13.93 -6.85
CA LEU A 202 -0.90 13.68 -7.13
C LEU A 202 -0.43 14.28 -8.47
N ARG A 203 -1.29 14.30 -9.46
CA ARG A 203 -0.99 14.99 -10.72
C ARG A 203 -0.88 16.49 -10.50
N PHE A 204 -1.81 17.11 -9.78
CA PHE A 204 -1.74 18.50 -9.36
C PHE A 204 -0.45 18.77 -8.58
N ILE A 205 -0.08 17.87 -7.69
CA ILE A 205 1.15 17.88 -6.91
C ILE A 205 2.40 17.92 -7.79
N LEU A 206 2.44 17.13 -8.85
CA LEU A 206 3.62 17.01 -9.70
C LEU A 206 3.64 18.02 -10.84
N THR A 207 2.48 18.56 -11.23
CA THR A 207 2.36 19.43 -12.40
C THR A 207 1.84 20.85 -12.08
N GLY A 208 1.32 21.09 -10.88
CA GLY A 208 0.70 22.35 -10.49
C GLY A 208 -0.65 22.64 -11.17
N GLU A 209 -1.22 21.70 -11.91
CA GLU A 209 -2.42 21.88 -12.71
C GLU A 209 -3.62 21.13 -12.14
N ARG A 210 -4.76 21.82 -11.99
CA ARG A 210 -6.04 21.21 -11.58
C ARG A 210 -6.73 20.50 -12.74
N GLU A 211 -7.45 19.41 -12.42
CA GLU A 211 -8.12 18.55 -13.41
C GLU A 211 -9.13 19.29 -14.29
N ASP A 212 -9.82 20.29 -13.74
CA ASP A 212 -10.77 21.15 -14.43
C ASP A 212 -10.12 22.13 -15.44
N GLU A 213 -8.87 22.52 -15.23
CA GLU A 213 -8.07 23.30 -16.19
C GLU A 213 -7.47 22.38 -17.26
N TRP A 214 -7.06 21.18 -16.87
CA TRP A 214 -6.51 20.16 -17.76
C TRP A 214 -7.51 19.67 -18.82
N GLU A 215 -8.78 19.48 -18.46
CA GLU A 215 -9.81 19.08 -19.44
C GLU A 215 -10.05 20.11 -20.55
N LYS A 216 -9.80 21.39 -20.28
CA LYS A 216 -9.98 22.50 -21.22
C LYS A 216 -8.82 22.67 -22.21
N LEU A 217 -7.66 22.03 -21.94
CA LEU A 217 -6.50 22.12 -22.82
C LEU A 217 -6.66 21.26 -24.07
N SER A 218 -6.17 21.77 -25.19
CA SER A 218 -6.06 21.00 -26.45
C SER A 218 -5.07 19.84 -26.30
N THR A 219 -5.09 18.88 -27.23
CA THR A 219 -4.20 17.72 -27.21
C THR A 219 -2.72 18.13 -27.26
N GLU A 220 -2.38 19.20 -28.01
CA GLU A 220 -1.03 19.74 -28.13
C GLU A 220 -0.59 20.45 -26.84
N GLU A 221 -1.47 21.25 -26.21
CA GLU A 221 -1.22 21.90 -24.94
C GLU A 221 -1.05 20.87 -23.82
N LYS A 222 -1.84 19.78 -23.82
CA LYS A 222 -1.67 18.64 -22.90
C LYS A 222 -0.34 17.93 -23.08
N LEU A 223 0.15 17.78 -24.30
CA LEU A 223 1.47 17.20 -24.58
C LEU A 223 2.60 18.12 -24.14
N THR A 224 2.48 19.43 -24.39
CA THR A 224 3.47 20.44 -23.99
C THR A 224 3.52 20.59 -22.47
N ALA A 225 2.35 20.68 -21.83
CA ALA A 225 2.24 20.72 -20.37
C ALA A 225 2.81 19.44 -19.73
N ARG A 226 2.55 18.26 -20.30
CA ARG A 226 3.19 16.99 -19.88
C ARG A 226 4.71 17.00 -19.99
N GLN A 227 5.27 17.69 -20.97
CA GLN A 227 6.73 17.78 -21.15
C GLN A 227 7.35 18.82 -20.21
N THR A 228 6.64 19.90 -19.91
CA THR A 228 7.14 21.02 -19.09
C THR A 228 6.94 20.77 -17.59
N SER A 229 5.85 20.16 -17.20
CA SER A 229 5.49 19.88 -15.80
C SER A 229 6.14 18.62 -15.20
N ARG A 230 7.03 17.95 -15.94
CA ARG A 230 7.72 16.73 -15.51
C ARG A 230 8.86 16.93 -14.54
N ARG A 231 9.28 18.16 -14.28
CA ARG A 231 10.35 18.41 -13.32
C ARG A 231 9.72 18.71 -11.96
N PRO A 232 10.00 17.86 -10.94
CA PRO A 232 9.69 18.23 -9.56
C PRO A 232 10.30 19.61 -9.27
N PRO A 233 9.74 20.35 -8.29
CA PRO A 233 10.40 21.58 -7.83
C PRO A 233 11.88 21.28 -7.60
N PRO A 234 12.80 22.17 -8.03
CA PRO A 234 14.24 21.90 -7.96
C PRO A 234 14.75 21.65 -6.54
N ASN A 235 13.94 21.98 -5.54
CA ASN A 235 14.22 21.75 -4.13
C ASN A 235 13.51 20.49 -3.56
N ALA A 236 12.87 19.65 -4.39
CA ALA A 236 12.23 18.43 -3.94
C ALA A 236 12.58 17.23 -4.84
N SER A 237 13.00 16.13 -4.25
CA SER A 237 13.19 14.83 -4.90
C SER A 237 12.09 13.86 -4.50
N TYR A 238 11.61 13.05 -5.44
CA TYR A 238 10.54 12.09 -5.20
C TYR A 238 11.06 10.65 -5.24
N PHE A 239 10.75 9.88 -4.21
CA PHE A 239 11.09 8.48 -4.07
C PHE A 239 9.80 7.68 -3.96
N ALA A 240 9.34 7.12 -5.07
CA ALA A 240 8.06 6.44 -5.16
C ALA A 240 8.23 4.92 -5.04
N PHE A 241 7.52 4.30 -4.10
CA PHE A 241 7.51 2.85 -3.87
C PHE A 241 6.19 2.24 -4.32
N THR A 242 6.26 1.14 -5.06
CA THR A 242 5.05 0.42 -5.50
C THR A 242 5.32 -1.07 -5.71
N ALA A 243 4.30 -1.91 -5.45
CA ALA A 243 4.36 -3.33 -5.82
C ALA A 243 3.89 -3.58 -7.26
N THR A 244 3.06 -2.69 -7.80
CA THR A 244 2.41 -2.86 -9.10
C THR A 244 2.52 -1.56 -9.90
N PRO A 245 3.69 -1.31 -10.55
CA PRO A 245 3.87 -0.10 -11.33
C PRO A 245 2.90 -0.08 -12.51
N LYS A 246 1.96 0.86 -12.50
CA LYS A 246 1.08 1.15 -13.64
C LYS A 246 1.81 2.04 -14.64
N HIS A 247 1.35 2.05 -15.89
CA HIS A 247 1.91 2.94 -16.91
C HIS A 247 1.94 4.41 -16.44
N SER A 248 0.89 4.88 -15.77
CA SER A 248 0.84 6.23 -15.19
C SER A 248 1.92 6.47 -14.12
N THR A 249 2.17 5.48 -13.25
CA THR A 249 3.22 5.56 -12.22
C THR A 249 4.62 5.60 -12.85
N LEU A 250 4.86 4.74 -13.84
CA LEU A 250 6.10 4.75 -14.62
C LEU A 250 6.32 6.08 -15.33
N THR A 251 5.26 6.64 -15.91
CA THR A 251 5.34 7.95 -16.60
C THR A 251 5.64 9.10 -15.64
N LEU A 252 5.15 9.05 -14.40
CA LEU A 252 5.33 10.11 -13.40
C LEU A 252 6.68 10.04 -12.69
N PHE A 253 7.13 8.85 -12.31
CA PHE A 253 8.30 8.64 -11.43
C PHE A 253 9.41 7.84 -12.08
N GLY A 254 9.14 7.18 -13.22
CA GLY A 254 10.15 6.41 -13.96
C GLY A 254 11.07 7.30 -14.77
N ARG A 255 12.17 6.72 -15.19
CA ARG A 255 13.18 7.35 -16.07
C ARG A 255 13.21 6.64 -17.41
N GLY A 256 13.75 7.29 -18.44
CA GLY A 256 13.96 6.65 -19.72
C GLY A 256 14.93 5.47 -19.62
N GLU A 257 14.56 4.36 -20.21
CA GLU A 257 15.35 3.11 -20.21
C GLU A 257 16.71 3.28 -20.91
N ASN A 258 16.72 4.01 -22.03
CA ASN A 258 17.93 4.20 -22.82
C ASN A 258 18.70 5.49 -22.46
N ASP A 259 17.98 6.53 -22.05
CA ASP A 259 18.55 7.79 -21.62
C ASP A 259 17.70 8.39 -20.50
N PRO A 260 18.19 8.35 -19.24
CA PRO A 260 17.45 8.87 -18.10
C PRO A 260 17.15 10.37 -18.16
N ASP A 261 17.92 11.14 -18.92
CA ASP A 261 17.80 12.60 -19.02
C ASP A 261 16.97 13.04 -20.22
N ALA A 262 16.78 12.17 -21.20
CA ALA A 262 15.99 12.45 -22.38
C ALA A 262 14.47 12.34 -22.11
N PRO A 263 13.63 13.07 -22.88
CA PRO A 263 12.18 12.93 -22.81
C PRO A 263 11.72 11.50 -23.05
N LEU A 264 10.70 11.06 -22.31
CA LEU A 264 10.10 9.74 -22.52
C LEU A 264 9.40 9.69 -23.87
N SER A 265 9.58 8.58 -24.59
CA SER A 265 9.02 8.32 -25.92
C SER A 265 8.91 6.81 -26.15
N ASP A 266 8.37 6.39 -27.31
CA ASP A 266 8.36 4.96 -27.68
C ASP A 266 9.76 4.36 -27.78
N ALA A 267 10.76 5.18 -28.12
CA ALA A 267 12.17 4.80 -28.19
C ALA A 267 12.90 4.90 -26.83
N ASN A 268 12.34 5.64 -25.87
CA ASN A 268 12.88 5.83 -24.53
C ASN A 268 11.77 5.62 -23.50
N LYS A 269 11.37 4.37 -23.31
CA LYS A 269 10.24 3.99 -22.46
C LYS A 269 10.53 4.22 -20.98
N PRO A 270 9.50 4.60 -20.20
CA PRO A 270 9.68 4.77 -18.78
C PRO A 270 9.90 3.43 -18.05
N THR A 271 10.97 3.34 -17.28
CA THR A 271 11.31 2.20 -16.44
C THR A 271 11.48 2.61 -14.98
N ALA A 272 11.43 1.64 -14.05
CA ALA A 272 11.75 1.88 -12.65
C ALA A 272 13.26 2.06 -12.47
N PHE A 273 13.65 2.88 -11.49
CA PHE A 273 15.05 3.07 -11.10
C PHE A 273 15.62 1.77 -10.51
N HIS A 274 14.86 1.12 -9.61
CA HIS A 274 15.21 -0.18 -9.04
C HIS A 274 14.02 -1.11 -9.06
N SER A 275 14.25 -2.40 -9.38
CA SER A 275 13.18 -3.41 -9.50
C SER A 275 13.51 -4.67 -8.75
N TYR A 276 12.52 -5.16 -7.96
CA TYR A 276 12.52 -6.50 -7.38
C TYR A 276 11.17 -7.15 -7.68
N THR A 277 11.15 -8.01 -8.70
CA THR A 277 9.92 -8.53 -9.29
C THR A 277 9.25 -9.58 -8.41
N MET A 278 7.96 -9.82 -8.65
CA MET A 278 7.22 -10.92 -8.01
C MET A 278 7.84 -12.28 -8.37
N GLN A 279 8.32 -12.46 -9.59
CA GLN A 279 8.97 -13.68 -10.03
C GLN A 279 10.23 -13.95 -9.20
N GLN A 280 11.12 -12.97 -9.04
CA GLN A 280 12.30 -13.08 -8.18
C GLN A 280 11.92 -13.43 -6.74
N ALA A 281 10.90 -12.77 -6.18
CA ALA A 281 10.47 -13.03 -4.81
C ALA A 281 9.89 -14.44 -4.61
N ILE A 282 9.27 -15.03 -5.63
CA ILE A 282 8.79 -16.42 -5.65
C ILE A 282 9.98 -17.38 -5.77
N GLU A 283 10.89 -17.16 -6.71
CA GLU A 283 12.07 -18.00 -6.93
C GLU A 283 12.98 -18.04 -5.71
N GLU A 284 13.07 -16.94 -4.97
CA GLU A 284 13.82 -16.83 -3.72
C GLU A 284 13.04 -17.31 -2.47
N GLY A 285 11.77 -17.72 -2.63
CA GLY A 285 10.94 -18.26 -1.56
C GLY A 285 10.43 -17.23 -0.55
N PHE A 286 10.47 -15.93 -0.85
CA PHE A 286 9.94 -14.89 0.02
C PHE A 286 8.42 -14.75 -0.05
N ILE A 287 7.82 -15.12 -1.19
CA ILE A 287 6.36 -15.20 -1.37
C ILE A 287 6.01 -16.54 -2.02
N LEU A 288 4.81 -17.02 -1.72
CA LEU A 288 4.29 -18.22 -2.34
C LEU A 288 3.89 -17.92 -3.79
N ASP A 289 4.14 -18.91 -4.69
CA ASP A 289 3.65 -18.81 -6.05
C ASP A 289 2.12 -18.90 -6.09
N VAL A 290 1.49 -17.75 -6.34
CA VAL A 290 0.03 -17.65 -6.40
C VAL A 290 -0.58 -18.43 -7.59
N LEU A 291 0.24 -18.74 -8.59
CA LEU A 291 -0.21 -19.49 -9.77
C LEU A 291 -0.25 -20.99 -9.53
N GLN A 292 0.48 -21.55 -8.57
CA GLN A 292 0.41 -22.97 -8.24
C GLN A 292 -0.97 -23.39 -7.67
N ASN A 293 -1.69 -22.44 -7.08
CA ASN A 293 -3.01 -22.68 -6.49
C ASN A 293 -4.12 -21.95 -7.26
N TYR A 294 -3.90 -21.62 -8.53
CA TYR A 294 -4.86 -20.93 -9.37
C TYR A 294 -5.90 -21.90 -9.94
N THR A 295 -7.18 -21.69 -9.57
CA THR A 295 -8.31 -22.39 -10.20
C THR A 295 -9.02 -21.42 -11.15
N THR A 296 -9.02 -21.74 -12.46
CA THR A 296 -9.69 -20.90 -13.46
C THR A 296 -11.20 -20.99 -13.30
N TYR A 297 -11.86 -19.85 -13.08
CA TYR A 297 -13.32 -19.73 -13.11
C TYR A 297 -13.94 -19.91 -14.50
N ARG A 298 -13.16 -20.22 -15.51
CA ARG A 298 -13.64 -20.35 -16.90
C ARG A 298 -14.75 -21.40 -17.02
N THR A 299 -14.64 -22.49 -16.28
CA THR A 299 -15.63 -23.59 -16.27
C THR A 299 -16.95 -23.23 -15.55
N ALA A 300 -16.92 -22.30 -14.58
CA ALA A 300 -18.12 -21.86 -13.88
C ALA A 300 -18.86 -20.76 -14.66
N PHE A 301 -18.18 -20.01 -15.49
CA PHE A 301 -18.74 -18.89 -16.26
C PHE A 301 -19.47 -19.35 -17.54
N GLU A 302 -19.07 -20.46 -18.14
CA GLU A 302 -19.69 -21.05 -19.34
C GLU A 302 -21.11 -21.59 -19.08
N LEU A 303 -21.49 -21.73 -17.79
CA LEU A 303 -22.84 -22.18 -17.38
C LEU A 303 -23.85 -21.04 -17.22
N SER A 304 -23.45 -19.76 -17.25
CA SER A 304 -24.35 -18.62 -17.02
C SER A 304 -24.70 -17.80 -18.28
N GLU A 305 -24.22 -18.18 -19.46
CA GLU A 305 -24.59 -17.52 -20.72
C GLU A 305 -25.94 -18.03 -21.25
N LYS A 306 -27.02 -17.65 -20.62
CA LYS A 306 -28.35 -17.58 -21.26
C LYS A 306 -29.17 -16.49 -20.60
N LEU A 307 -28.92 -15.24 -20.96
CA LEU A 307 -29.88 -14.15 -20.77
C LEU A 307 -29.66 -13.10 -21.89
N GLU A 308 -30.49 -13.26 -22.91
CA GLU A 308 -30.75 -12.22 -23.91
C GLU A 308 -31.63 -11.13 -23.30
N SER A 309 -31.23 -9.88 -23.33
CA SER A 309 -32.15 -8.77 -23.56
C SER A 309 -31.40 -7.48 -23.95
N ASP A 310 -31.82 -6.93 -25.09
CA ASP A 310 -31.38 -5.67 -25.68
C ASP A 310 -31.88 -4.46 -24.87
N VAL A 311 -30.97 -3.75 -24.20
CA VAL A 311 -31.19 -2.37 -23.79
C VAL A 311 -29.89 -1.59 -24.00
N LYS A 312 -29.96 -0.57 -24.87
CA LYS A 312 -28.82 0.33 -25.11
C LYS A 312 -28.59 1.23 -23.90
N VAL A 313 -27.55 0.94 -23.15
CA VAL A 313 -27.03 1.75 -22.05
C VAL A 313 -25.53 1.99 -22.30
N ASP A 314 -24.99 3.13 -21.85
CA ASP A 314 -23.55 3.43 -21.94
C ASP A 314 -22.73 2.20 -21.55
N ALA A 315 -22.04 1.64 -22.53
CA ALA A 315 -21.41 0.33 -22.45
C ALA A 315 -20.40 0.17 -21.29
N ARG A 316 -19.82 1.28 -20.82
CA ARG A 316 -18.86 1.27 -19.69
C ARG A 316 -19.55 1.22 -18.33
N GLN A 317 -20.63 1.98 -18.16
CA GLN A 317 -21.43 1.95 -16.91
C GLN A 317 -22.25 0.66 -16.79
N ALA A 318 -22.81 0.20 -17.92
CA ALA A 318 -23.55 -1.05 -17.97
C ALA A 318 -22.66 -2.25 -17.60
N ARG A 319 -21.46 -2.35 -18.17
CA ARG A 319 -20.49 -3.42 -17.81
C ARG A 319 -20.11 -3.40 -16.33
N ARG A 320 -19.90 -2.23 -15.73
CA ARG A 320 -19.58 -2.13 -14.30
C ARG A 320 -20.77 -2.54 -13.41
N ARG A 321 -21.98 -2.13 -13.77
CA ARG A 321 -23.20 -2.50 -13.02
C ARG A 321 -23.49 -3.98 -13.17
N LEU A 322 -23.37 -4.53 -14.38
CA LEU A 322 -23.58 -5.96 -14.65
C LEU A 322 -22.53 -6.82 -13.95
N ALA A 323 -21.26 -6.44 -14.01
CA ALA A 323 -20.19 -7.15 -13.30
C ALA A 323 -20.39 -7.13 -11.78
N ARG A 324 -20.81 -5.98 -11.21
CA ARG A 324 -21.13 -5.86 -9.78
C ARG A 324 -22.36 -6.71 -9.42
N TRP A 325 -23.41 -6.66 -10.23
CA TRP A 325 -24.61 -7.49 -10.02
C TRP A 325 -24.26 -8.97 -10.12
N ALA A 326 -23.57 -9.41 -11.16
CA ALA A 326 -23.16 -10.79 -11.34
C ALA A 326 -22.24 -11.28 -10.21
N SER A 327 -21.31 -10.44 -9.72
CA SER A 327 -20.40 -10.79 -8.64
C SER A 327 -21.09 -10.98 -7.29
N LEU A 328 -22.21 -10.31 -7.05
CA LEU A 328 -22.99 -10.36 -5.81
C LEU A 328 -24.28 -11.18 -5.95
N HIS A 329 -24.49 -11.83 -7.11
CA HIS A 329 -25.65 -12.71 -7.31
C HIS A 329 -25.61 -13.89 -6.33
N PRO A 330 -26.73 -14.27 -5.70
CA PRO A 330 -26.80 -15.33 -4.71
C PRO A 330 -26.10 -16.62 -5.13
N THR A 331 -26.41 -17.13 -6.30
CA THR A 331 -25.79 -18.34 -6.86
C THR A 331 -24.28 -18.24 -6.98
N ASN A 332 -23.75 -17.08 -7.39
CA ASN A 332 -22.32 -16.90 -7.53
C ASN A 332 -21.62 -16.84 -6.17
N VAL A 333 -22.22 -16.14 -5.19
CA VAL A 333 -21.67 -16.05 -3.83
C VAL A 333 -21.71 -17.40 -3.14
N SER A 334 -22.85 -18.13 -3.20
CA SER A 334 -22.98 -19.44 -2.58
C SER A 334 -22.03 -20.49 -3.16
N GLN A 335 -21.86 -20.53 -4.48
CA GLN A 335 -20.89 -21.43 -5.13
C GLN A 335 -19.45 -21.12 -4.75
N LYS A 336 -19.09 -19.84 -4.68
CA LYS A 336 -17.75 -19.44 -4.23
C LYS A 336 -17.50 -19.79 -2.78
N VAL A 337 -18.48 -19.57 -1.90
CA VAL A 337 -18.40 -19.95 -0.48
C VAL A 337 -18.23 -21.45 -0.34
N GLU A 338 -19.02 -22.24 -1.04
CA GLU A 338 -18.87 -23.70 -1.06
C GLU A 338 -17.47 -24.14 -1.49
N PHE A 339 -16.97 -23.56 -2.58
CA PHE A 339 -15.62 -23.84 -3.08
C PHE A 339 -14.56 -23.48 -2.03
N ILE A 340 -14.63 -22.28 -1.44
CA ILE A 340 -13.69 -21.79 -0.45
C ILE A 340 -13.63 -22.74 0.76
N ILE A 341 -14.80 -23.13 1.28
CA ILE A 341 -14.88 -24.02 2.45
C ILE A 341 -14.31 -25.40 2.11
N LYS A 342 -14.68 -25.99 0.98
CA LYS A 342 -14.16 -27.29 0.55
C LYS A 342 -12.64 -27.25 0.29
N HIS A 343 -12.17 -26.18 -0.34
CA HIS A 343 -10.73 -25.99 -0.58
C HIS A 343 -9.97 -25.84 0.74
N PHE A 344 -10.47 -25.01 1.65
CA PHE A 344 -9.86 -24.83 2.97
C PHE A 344 -9.76 -26.15 3.73
N GLN A 345 -10.87 -26.90 3.82
CA GLN A 345 -10.88 -28.18 4.54
C GLN A 345 -9.91 -29.20 3.95
N ARG A 346 -9.83 -29.31 2.61
CA ARG A 346 -9.02 -30.32 1.94
C ARG A 346 -7.54 -29.98 1.88
N ASN A 347 -7.23 -28.71 1.61
CA ASN A 347 -5.87 -28.33 1.22
C ASN A 347 -5.16 -27.44 2.24
N VAL A 348 -5.90 -26.77 3.13
CA VAL A 348 -5.31 -25.73 4.02
C VAL A 348 -5.44 -26.10 5.50
N ALA A 349 -6.56 -26.64 5.93
CA ALA A 349 -6.91 -26.83 7.34
C ALA A 349 -5.88 -27.63 8.14
N HIS A 350 -5.19 -28.57 7.51
CA HIS A 350 -4.17 -29.42 8.15
C HIS A 350 -2.78 -28.78 8.22
N LEU A 351 -2.54 -27.70 7.49
CA LEU A 351 -1.24 -27.02 7.49
C LEU A 351 -0.99 -26.34 8.84
N LEU A 352 0.28 -26.04 9.12
CA LEU A 352 0.74 -25.44 10.39
C LEU A 352 0.24 -26.19 11.61
N ALA A 353 0.38 -27.53 11.61
CA ALA A 353 -0.13 -28.41 12.67
C ALA A 353 -1.63 -28.20 12.97
N GLY A 354 -2.43 -27.95 11.93
CA GLY A 354 -3.85 -27.71 12.06
C GLY A 354 -4.24 -26.28 12.49
N GLN A 355 -3.31 -25.33 12.47
CA GLN A 355 -3.57 -23.93 12.88
C GLN A 355 -3.67 -22.95 11.69
N ALA A 356 -3.61 -23.45 10.46
CA ALA A 356 -3.70 -22.61 9.28
C ALA A 356 -5.04 -21.86 9.25
N LYS A 357 -5.01 -20.62 8.78
CA LYS A 357 -6.14 -19.70 8.67
C LYS A 357 -6.31 -19.22 7.25
N ALA A 358 -7.52 -18.77 6.90
CA ALA A 358 -7.82 -18.17 5.61
C ALA A 358 -8.43 -16.79 5.77
N MET A 359 -8.13 -15.91 4.80
CA MET A 359 -8.74 -14.59 4.70
C MET A 359 -9.40 -14.44 3.34
N ILE A 360 -10.68 -14.01 3.33
CA ILE A 360 -11.46 -13.74 2.12
C ILE A 360 -11.53 -12.22 1.94
N VAL A 361 -10.79 -11.70 0.96
CA VAL A 361 -10.82 -10.27 0.66
C VAL A 361 -11.89 -9.98 -0.39
N THR A 362 -12.83 -9.11 -0.06
CA THR A 362 -13.97 -8.75 -0.90
C THR A 362 -13.84 -7.35 -1.50
N SER A 363 -14.55 -7.09 -2.60
CA SER A 363 -14.50 -5.82 -3.32
C SER A 363 -15.29 -4.68 -2.64
N SER A 364 -16.14 -4.99 -1.67
CA SER A 364 -16.94 -4.00 -0.95
C SER A 364 -17.42 -4.54 0.40
N ARG A 365 -17.82 -3.63 1.31
CA ARG A 365 -18.43 -3.98 2.61
C ARG A 365 -19.71 -4.82 2.45
N ALA A 366 -20.58 -4.46 1.51
CA ALA A 366 -21.78 -5.24 1.20
C ALA A 366 -21.45 -6.66 0.73
N ALA A 367 -20.36 -6.83 -0.04
CA ALA A 367 -19.87 -8.15 -0.40
C ALA A 367 -19.39 -8.93 0.84
N ALA A 368 -18.65 -8.31 1.77
CA ALA A 368 -18.19 -8.96 2.99
C ALA A 368 -19.37 -9.48 3.83
N VAL A 369 -20.39 -8.65 4.01
CA VAL A 369 -21.64 -9.06 4.71
C VAL A 369 -22.30 -10.25 3.99
N LYS A 370 -22.47 -10.19 2.66
CA LYS A 370 -23.07 -11.30 1.89
C LYS A 370 -22.26 -12.59 2.04
N TYR A 371 -20.94 -12.52 1.85
CA TYR A 371 -20.09 -13.71 2.01
C TYR A 371 -20.21 -14.32 3.40
N LYS A 372 -20.23 -13.51 4.46
CA LYS A 372 -20.42 -14.00 5.83
C LYS A 372 -21.76 -14.70 6.02
N LEU A 373 -22.85 -14.11 5.53
CA LEU A 373 -24.20 -14.69 5.63
C LEU A 373 -24.31 -16.04 4.89
N TYR A 374 -23.75 -16.13 3.67
CA TYR A 374 -23.74 -17.39 2.91
C TYR A 374 -22.78 -18.41 3.50
N PHE A 375 -21.68 -17.97 4.11
CA PHE A 375 -20.72 -18.83 4.80
C PHE A 375 -21.38 -19.52 6.01
N ASP A 376 -22.01 -18.74 6.86
CA ASP A 376 -22.69 -19.25 8.05
C ASP A 376 -23.83 -20.21 7.68
N GLU A 377 -24.62 -19.87 6.67
CA GLU A 377 -25.69 -20.77 6.17
C GLU A 377 -25.12 -22.09 5.64
N TYR A 378 -24.03 -22.04 4.86
CA TYR A 378 -23.42 -23.25 4.33
C TYR A 378 -22.90 -24.14 5.45
N LEU A 379 -22.27 -23.58 6.49
CA LEU A 379 -21.81 -24.34 7.66
C LEU A 379 -22.98 -25.00 8.38
N GLN A 380 -24.06 -24.27 8.64
CA GLN A 380 -25.24 -24.78 9.30
C GLN A 380 -25.93 -25.90 8.49
N LYS A 381 -26.14 -25.64 7.19
CA LYS A 381 -26.81 -26.59 6.28
C LYS A 381 -26.03 -27.91 6.16
N ASN A 382 -24.72 -27.86 6.16
CA ASN A 382 -23.84 -29.03 6.01
C ASN A 382 -23.36 -29.59 7.35
N LYS A 383 -23.80 -29.03 8.49
CA LYS A 383 -23.40 -29.43 9.85
C LYS A 383 -21.88 -29.49 10.02
N ILE A 384 -21.19 -28.46 9.50
CA ILE A 384 -19.72 -28.35 9.62
C ILE A 384 -19.41 -27.65 10.94
N GLU A 385 -18.77 -28.36 11.83
CA GLU A 385 -18.32 -27.87 13.14
C GLU A 385 -16.82 -27.53 13.14
N GLY A 386 -16.39 -26.62 14.02
CA GLY A 386 -14.99 -26.24 14.18
C GLY A 386 -14.40 -25.38 13.06
N LEU A 387 -15.28 -24.75 12.27
CA LEU A 387 -14.90 -23.81 11.23
C LEU A 387 -15.75 -22.55 11.32
N ASP A 388 -15.44 -21.69 12.28
CA ASP A 388 -16.14 -20.41 12.40
C ASP A 388 -15.41 -19.30 11.63
N ALA A 389 -16.21 -18.38 11.08
CA ALA A 389 -15.73 -17.24 10.34
C ALA A 389 -16.02 -15.93 11.06
N LEU A 390 -15.09 -15.01 11.03
CA LEU A 390 -15.27 -13.61 11.39
C LEU A 390 -15.47 -12.76 10.14
N VAL A 391 -16.05 -11.57 10.29
CA VAL A 391 -16.07 -10.55 9.24
C VAL A 391 -15.59 -9.22 9.76
N ALA A 392 -14.72 -8.55 8.99
CA ALA A 392 -14.15 -7.26 9.30
C ALA A 392 -14.52 -6.21 8.26
N PHE A 393 -15.13 -5.12 8.68
CA PHE A 393 -15.36 -3.94 7.85
C PHE A 393 -15.71 -2.72 8.72
N SER A 394 -15.45 -1.51 8.20
CA SER A 394 -15.71 -0.27 8.93
C SER A 394 -17.11 0.29 8.65
N GLY A 395 -17.78 0.82 9.67
CA GLY A 395 -19.07 1.48 9.58
C GLY A 395 -20.25 0.54 9.36
N ASP A 396 -21.40 1.09 8.98
CA ASP A 396 -22.63 0.34 8.76
C ASP A 396 -22.84 0.01 7.26
N VAL A 397 -23.47 -1.14 7.00
CA VAL A 397 -24.02 -1.55 5.70
C VAL A 397 -25.51 -1.69 5.85
N LEU A 398 -26.29 -1.11 4.96
CA LEU A 398 -27.76 -1.12 5.05
C LEU A 398 -28.36 -2.38 4.40
N GLY A 399 -29.49 -2.85 4.90
CA GLY A 399 -30.21 -4.01 4.40
C GLY A 399 -30.48 -3.94 2.89
N ARG A 400 -30.83 -2.77 2.37
CA ARG A 400 -31.00 -2.54 0.91
C ARG A 400 -29.74 -2.78 0.08
N GLU A 401 -28.54 -2.74 0.67
CA GLU A 401 -27.29 -2.97 -0.03
C GLU A 401 -26.93 -4.46 -0.13
N VAL A 402 -27.51 -5.28 0.73
CA VAL A 402 -27.24 -6.72 0.83
C VAL A 402 -28.42 -7.60 0.46
N SER A 403 -29.65 -7.05 0.38
CA SER A 403 -30.82 -7.78 -0.10
C SER A 403 -30.63 -8.30 -1.53
N ASP A 404 -31.20 -9.46 -1.81
CA ASP A 404 -31.18 -10.10 -3.13
C ASP A 404 -32.45 -10.97 -3.33
N SER A 405 -32.47 -11.76 -4.39
CA SER A 405 -33.63 -12.60 -4.72
C SER A 405 -33.90 -13.77 -3.74
N GLU A 406 -32.90 -14.14 -2.93
CA GLU A 406 -32.99 -15.23 -1.97
C GLU A 406 -33.18 -14.74 -0.53
N ARG A 407 -32.72 -13.49 -0.25
CA ARG A 407 -32.75 -12.87 1.08
C ARG A 407 -33.17 -11.42 1.00
N GLU A 408 -34.22 -11.09 1.67
CA GLU A 408 -34.74 -9.74 1.80
C GLU A 408 -34.56 -9.24 3.24
N PHE A 409 -33.98 -8.07 3.39
CA PHE A 409 -33.79 -7.41 4.68
C PHE A 409 -34.51 -6.06 4.69
N PRO A 410 -35.01 -5.59 5.85
CA PRO A 410 -35.50 -4.23 5.97
C PRO A 410 -34.48 -3.22 5.45
N ALA A 411 -34.93 -2.24 4.68
CA ALA A 411 -34.04 -1.30 3.96
C ALA A 411 -33.12 -0.51 4.91
N ASP A 412 -33.58 -0.27 6.13
CA ASP A 412 -32.89 0.47 7.20
C ASP A 412 -32.15 -0.43 8.19
N GLN A 413 -32.25 -1.76 8.06
CA GLN A 413 -31.49 -2.69 8.89
C GLN A 413 -30.00 -2.43 8.72
N LYS A 414 -29.29 -2.34 9.84
CA LYS A 414 -27.86 -2.08 9.86
C LYS A 414 -27.07 -3.35 10.16
N PHE A 415 -26.10 -3.61 9.30
CA PHE A 415 -25.07 -4.63 9.53
C PHE A 415 -23.77 -3.90 9.86
N ASN A 416 -23.14 -4.26 10.96
CA ASN A 416 -21.83 -3.77 11.38
C ASN A 416 -20.98 -4.90 11.94
N GLU A 417 -19.70 -4.62 12.16
CA GLU A 417 -18.75 -5.62 12.63
C GLU A 417 -19.22 -6.30 13.94
N THR A 418 -19.83 -5.53 14.86
CA THR A 418 -20.26 -6.05 16.15
C THR A 418 -21.43 -7.04 16.01
N ASN A 419 -22.49 -6.68 15.27
CA ASN A 419 -23.66 -7.55 15.15
C ASN A 419 -23.47 -8.73 14.19
N MET A 420 -22.46 -8.63 13.29
CA MET A 420 -22.09 -9.72 12.39
C MET A 420 -21.15 -10.76 13.03
N ASN A 421 -20.56 -10.44 14.19
CA ASN A 421 -19.69 -11.34 14.95
C ASN A 421 -20.18 -11.52 16.40
N PRO A 422 -21.38 -12.06 16.63
CA PRO A 422 -21.97 -12.14 17.96
C PRO A 422 -21.16 -12.99 18.95
N GLY A 423 -20.36 -13.94 18.46
CA GLY A 423 -19.49 -14.79 19.29
C GLY A 423 -18.25 -14.10 19.85
N LEU A 424 -17.98 -12.85 19.47
CA LEU A 424 -16.81 -12.14 20.00
C LEU A 424 -16.93 -11.76 21.47
N HIS A 425 -18.17 -11.57 21.99
CA HIS A 425 -18.41 -11.16 23.37
C HIS A 425 -17.55 -9.98 23.86
N GLY A 426 -17.32 -8.98 22.99
CA GLY A 426 -16.50 -7.80 23.27
C GLY A 426 -14.99 -8.00 23.11
N ARG A 427 -14.51 -9.17 22.67
CA ARG A 427 -13.11 -9.36 22.30
C ARG A 427 -12.77 -8.60 21.03
N ASP A 428 -11.56 -8.06 20.94
CA ASP A 428 -11.03 -7.47 19.72
C ASP A 428 -10.92 -8.53 18.60
N LEU A 429 -11.34 -8.14 17.39
CA LEU A 429 -11.39 -9.04 16.23
C LEU A 429 -10.03 -9.67 15.89
N PRO A 430 -8.89 -8.91 15.86
CA PRO A 430 -7.57 -9.50 15.65
C PRO A 430 -7.18 -10.51 16.73
N VAL A 431 -7.54 -10.24 17.99
CA VAL A 431 -7.28 -11.15 19.12
C VAL A 431 -8.10 -12.44 18.95
N ALA A 432 -9.38 -12.32 18.66
CA ALA A 432 -10.25 -13.47 18.42
C ALA A 432 -9.80 -14.30 17.21
N PHE A 433 -9.38 -13.64 16.11
CA PHE A 433 -8.88 -14.35 14.94
C PHE A 433 -7.59 -15.13 15.21
N ASN A 434 -6.80 -14.73 16.21
CA ASN A 434 -5.60 -15.50 16.61
C ASN A 434 -5.91 -16.76 17.42
N THR A 435 -7.17 -16.95 17.88
CA THR A 435 -7.55 -18.18 18.61
C THR A 435 -7.81 -19.35 17.64
N PRO A 436 -7.75 -20.62 18.08
CA PRO A 436 -8.11 -21.77 17.27
C PRO A 436 -9.59 -21.81 16.86
N GLU A 437 -10.44 -21.08 17.56
CA GLU A 437 -11.90 -21.01 17.37
C GLU A 437 -12.26 -20.48 15.98
N TYR A 438 -11.59 -19.38 15.55
CA TYR A 438 -11.87 -18.75 14.26
C TYR A 438 -10.77 -19.05 13.25
N ARG A 439 -11.13 -19.70 12.17
CA ARG A 439 -10.21 -20.18 11.13
C ARG A 439 -10.31 -19.38 9.82
N VAL A 440 -11.40 -18.65 9.61
CA VAL A 440 -11.66 -17.86 8.40
C VAL A 440 -12.09 -16.44 8.78
N MET A 441 -11.65 -15.46 7.98
CA MET A 441 -12.06 -14.06 8.09
C MET A 441 -12.29 -13.44 6.72
#